data_c6ce05841b41540ab31c69c671310038
#
_entry.id   c6ce05841b41540ab31c69c671310038
#
_cell.length_a   1.000
_cell.length_b   1.000
_cell.length_c   1.000
_cell.angle_alpha   90.00
_cell.angle_beta   90.00
_cell.angle_gamma   90.00
#
_symmetry.space_group_name_H-M   'P 1'
#
loop_
_entity.id
_entity.type
_entity.pdbx_description
1 polymer ?
#
loop_
_entity_poly.entity_id
_entity_poly.type
_entity_poly.pdbx_seq_one_letter_code
_entity_poly.pdbx_strand_id
1 'polypeptide(L)'
;LILAATVWLVNEPESNTYFGITSFLYVPVGSYDRNDTLNLGENRWKHTLQAGYITGLTSNISLDLVGDVTFFGKNDELGASKATLEQDPLYQLQGFLRYNVTPQWDLRTGISHTFGGETQINDINQDNDLATTKMTIGTAWFANPGLQLIANYGSDLSVENGFKEQHRLNFRILK
;
A
#
# COMPACT_ATOMS: atom_id res chain seq x y z
N LEU A 1 -4.72 13.16 -7.61
CA LEU A 1 -5.41 13.50 -6.36
C LEU A 1 -5.91 12.22 -5.69
N ILE A 2 -5.68 12.08 -4.37
CA ILE A 2 -6.19 10.97 -3.58
C ILE A 2 -7.11 11.55 -2.51
N LEU A 3 -8.33 11.03 -2.43
CA LEU A 3 -9.27 11.31 -1.36
C LEU A 3 -9.34 10.07 -0.47
N ALA A 4 -9.28 10.25 0.84
CA ALA A 4 -9.33 9.15 1.79
C ALA A 4 -10.33 9.44 2.92
N ALA A 5 -11.05 8.40 3.34
CA ALA A 5 -11.94 8.46 4.49
C ALA A 5 -11.82 7.15 5.28
N THR A 6 -11.71 7.27 6.61
CA THR A 6 -11.60 6.12 7.51
C THR A 6 -12.75 6.13 8.52
N VAL A 7 -13.32 4.95 8.74
CA VAL A 7 -14.29 4.69 9.81
C VAL A 7 -13.66 3.71 10.79
N TRP A 8 -13.57 4.09 12.03
CA TRP A 8 -13.14 3.21 13.13
C TRP A 8 -14.35 2.47 13.70
N LEU A 9 -14.34 1.14 13.58
CA LEU A 9 -15.40 0.26 14.09
C LEU A 9 -15.09 -0.26 15.49
N VAL A 10 -13.80 -0.39 15.82
CA VAL A 10 -13.30 -0.67 17.16
C VAL A 10 -12.25 0.37 17.52
N ASN A 11 -12.34 0.95 18.71
CA ASN A 11 -11.38 1.92 19.21
C ASN A 11 -11.25 1.74 20.73
N GLU A 12 -10.40 0.82 21.15
CA GLU A 12 -10.18 0.42 22.53
C GLU A 12 -8.72 0.69 22.93
N PRO A 13 -8.39 1.90 23.39
CA PRO A 13 -7.03 2.28 23.76
C PRO A 13 -6.45 1.46 24.92
N GLU A 14 -7.29 1.02 25.87
CA GLU A 14 -6.84 0.26 27.05
C GLU A 14 -6.27 -1.12 26.67
N SER A 15 -6.85 -1.77 25.66
CA SER A 15 -6.37 -3.06 25.11
C SER A 15 -5.45 -2.88 23.92
N ASN A 16 -5.17 -1.64 23.51
CA ASN A 16 -4.48 -1.31 22.27
C ASN A 16 -5.10 -2.04 21.07
N THR A 17 -6.46 -2.07 21.02
CA THR A 17 -7.19 -2.78 19.97
C THR A 17 -7.98 -1.80 19.12
N TYR A 18 -7.72 -1.84 17.81
CA TYR A 18 -8.34 -0.95 16.84
C TYR A 18 -8.74 -1.73 15.60
N PHE A 19 -9.91 -1.44 15.06
CA PHE A 19 -10.33 -1.93 13.75
C PHE A 19 -10.97 -0.81 12.95
N GLY A 20 -10.48 -0.61 11.75
CA GLY A 20 -10.98 0.44 10.88
C GLY A 20 -11.03 0.00 9.42
N ILE A 21 -11.92 0.67 8.68
CA ILE A 21 -12.03 0.52 7.23
C ILE A 21 -11.74 1.87 6.61
N THR A 22 -10.85 1.89 5.62
CA THR A 22 -10.48 3.09 4.86
C THR A 22 -10.84 2.90 3.39
N SER A 23 -11.44 3.92 2.81
CA SER A 23 -11.68 4.04 1.37
C SER A 23 -10.73 5.08 0.80
N PHE A 24 -9.98 4.71 -0.25
CA PHE A 24 -9.13 5.63 -1.01
C PHE A 24 -9.66 5.75 -2.43
N LEU A 25 -9.98 6.95 -2.86
CA LEU A 25 -10.39 7.26 -4.23
C LEU A 25 -9.26 8.02 -4.94
N TYR A 26 -8.73 7.43 -6.00
CA TYR A 26 -7.71 8.03 -6.84
C TYR A 26 -8.36 8.67 -8.06
N VAL A 27 -8.27 9.99 -8.13
CA VAL A 27 -8.89 10.81 -9.21
C VAL A 27 -7.84 11.04 -10.30
N PRO A 28 -8.17 10.78 -11.59
CA PRO A 28 -7.23 10.90 -12.70
C PRO A 28 -7.02 12.36 -13.14
N VAL A 29 -6.44 13.19 -12.26
CA VAL A 29 -6.14 14.62 -12.52
C VAL A 29 -4.67 14.85 -12.93
N GLY A 30 -3.85 13.80 -13.00
CA GLY A 30 -2.48 13.89 -13.48
C GLY A 30 -2.45 14.09 -15.00
N SER A 31 -1.43 14.80 -15.51
CA SER A 31 -1.25 14.91 -16.96
C SER A 31 -1.02 13.53 -17.58
N TYR A 32 -1.69 13.28 -18.68
CA TYR A 32 -1.59 12.07 -19.46
C TYR A 32 -1.52 12.41 -20.95
N ASP A 33 -0.46 11.97 -21.61
CA ASP A 33 -0.35 11.98 -23.07
C ASP A 33 -0.09 10.55 -23.55
N ARG A 34 -1.01 10.01 -24.34
CA ARG A 34 -0.93 8.64 -24.85
C ARG A 34 0.31 8.36 -25.72
N ASN A 35 0.96 9.40 -26.25
CA ASN A 35 2.15 9.27 -27.06
C ASN A 35 3.44 9.25 -26.22
N ASP A 36 3.35 9.61 -24.94
CA ASP A 36 4.46 9.59 -24.01
C ASP A 36 4.66 8.20 -23.40
N THR A 37 5.91 7.78 -23.30
CA THR A 37 6.26 6.51 -22.64
C THR A 37 6.08 6.57 -21.13
N LEU A 38 6.24 7.76 -20.53
CA LEU A 38 6.08 8.00 -19.09
C LEU A 38 5.02 9.08 -18.87
N ASN A 39 4.01 8.74 -18.10
CA ASN A 39 2.93 9.62 -17.72
C ASN A 39 2.87 9.83 -16.21
N LEU A 40 2.54 11.03 -15.75
CA LEU A 40 2.27 11.30 -14.32
C LEU A 40 0.91 10.80 -13.89
N GLY A 41 -0.04 10.68 -14.81
CA GLY A 41 -1.39 10.16 -14.60
C GLY A 41 -1.60 8.83 -15.31
N GLU A 42 -2.47 7.98 -14.76
CA GLU A 42 -2.84 6.70 -15.39
C GLU A 42 -4.07 6.81 -16.29
N ASN A 43 -4.69 7.99 -16.38
CA ASN A 43 -5.92 8.27 -17.15
C ASN A 43 -7.11 7.35 -16.78
N ARG A 44 -7.17 6.90 -15.52
CA ARG A 44 -8.25 6.06 -15.01
C ARG A 44 -8.48 6.29 -13.53
N TRP A 45 -9.69 6.04 -13.07
CA TRP A 45 -10.03 6.01 -11.66
C TRP A 45 -9.45 4.76 -11.02
N LYS A 46 -9.08 4.87 -9.73
CA LYS A 46 -8.81 3.69 -8.89
C LYS A 46 -9.53 3.87 -7.56
N HIS A 47 -9.99 2.76 -6.99
CA HIS A 47 -10.63 2.73 -5.69
C HIS A 47 -10.05 1.60 -4.86
N THR A 48 -9.45 1.94 -3.71
CA THR A 48 -8.94 0.94 -2.76
C THR A 48 -9.82 0.91 -1.52
N LEU A 49 -10.28 -0.27 -1.15
CA LEU A 49 -10.87 -0.56 0.16
C LEU A 49 -9.84 -1.28 1.00
N GLN A 50 -9.56 -0.76 2.19
CA GLN A 50 -8.59 -1.30 3.12
C GLN A 50 -9.24 -1.56 4.47
N ALA A 51 -9.01 -2.73 5.06
CA ALA A 51 -9.33 -3.06 6.43
C ALA A 51 -8.05 -3.19 7.24
N GLY A 52 -7.97 -2.52 8.38
CA GLY A 52 -6.83 -2.56 9.28
C GLY A 52 -7.25 -2.99 10.69
N TYR A 53 -6.54 -3.96 11.25
CA TYR A 53 -6.71 -4.44 12.60
C TYR A 53 -5.39 -4.35 13.36
N ILE A 54 -5.42 -3.70 14.52
CA ILE A 54 -4.30 -3.56 15.43
C ILE A 54 -4.70 -4.18 16.75
N THR A 55 -3.82 -4.98 17.37
CA THR A 55 -4.04 -5.50 18.72
C THR A 55 -2.75 -5.55 19.52
N GLY A 56 -2.84 -5.25 20.81
CA GLY A 56 -1.76 -5.46 21.77
C GLY A 56 -1.64 -6.95 22.10
N LEU A 57 -0.47 -7.54 21.86
CA LEU A 57 -0.15 -8.92 22.28
C LEU A 57 0.40 -8.94 23.70
N THR A 58 1.18 -7.91 24.05
CA THR A 58 1.71 -7.66 25.40
C THR A 58 1.73 -6.15 25.64
N SER A 59 2.21 -5.72 26.83
CA SER A 59 2.40 -4.29 27.11
C SER A 59 3.32 -3.57 26.11
N ASN A 60 4.21 -4.29 25.44
CA ASN A 60 5.23 -3.71 24.58
C ASN A 60 5.18 -4.21 23.14
N ILE A 61 4.37 -5.23 22.84
CA ILE A 61 4.27 -5.83 21.51
C ILE A 61 2.87 -5.67 20.96
N SER A 62 2.75 -5.16 19.74
CA SER A 62 1.50 -5.07 18.99
C SER A 62 1.62 -5.82 17.67
N LEU A 63 0.50 -6.35 17.22
CA LEU A 63 0.32 -6.93 15.89
C LEU A 63 -0.58 -6.01 15.07
N ASP A 64 -0.11 -5.63 13.89
CA ASP A 64 -0.89 -4.85 12.93
C ASP A 64 -1.15 -5.75 11.70
N LEU A 65 -2.42 -5.97 11.36
CA LEU A 65 -2.84 -6.72 10.17
C LEU A 65 -3.60 -5.78 9.23
N VAL A 66 -3.26 -5.82 7.96
CA VAL A 66 -3.93 -4.99 6.94
C VAL A 66 -4.24 -5.85 5.72
N GLY A 67 -5.45 -5.71 5.22
CA GLY A 67 -5.83 -6.27 3.93
C GLY A 67 -6.48 -5.19 3.07
N ASP A 68 -6.13 -5.14 1.80
CA ASP A 68 -6.78 -4.21 0.86
C ASP A 68 -7.03 -4.83 -0.50
N VAL A 69 -7.98 -4.24 -1.21
CA VAL A 69 -8.31 -4.53 -2.59
C VAL A 69 -8.42 -3.23 -3.37
N THR A 70 -7.74 -3.17 -4.49
CA THR A 70 -7.79 -2.04 -5.41
C THR A 70 -8.53 -2.43 -6.68
N PHE A 71 -9.55 -1.67 -7.02
CA PHE A 71 -10.31 -1.76 -8.27
C PHE A 71 -9.83 -0.66 -9.22
N PHE A 72 -9.78 -0.98 -10.50
CA PHE A 72 -9.31 -0.10 -11.56
C PHE A 72 -10.42 0.21 -12.54
N GLY A 73 -10.57 1.49 -12.91
CA GLY A 73 -11.35 1.89 -14.08
C GLY A 73 -10.58 1.60 -15.37
N LYS A 74 -11.27 1.68 -16.49
CA LYS A 74 -10.64 1.54 -17.82
C LYS A 74 -9.83 2.78 -18.19
N ASN A 75 -8.81 2.58 -19.01
CA ASN A 75 -8.14 3.64 -19.75
C ASN A 75 -8.31 3.34 -21.25
N ASP A 76 -9.18 4.11 -21.93
CA ASP A 76 -9.53 3.92 -23.34
C ASP A 76 -8.60 4.66 -24.29
N GLU A 77 -7.48 5.19 -23.78
CA GLU A 77 -6.51 5.96 -24.58
C GLU A 77 -5.07 5.46 -24.40
N LEU A 78 -4.88 4.14 -24.22
CA LEU A 78 -3.56 3.56 -24.05
C LEU A 78 -2.77 3.60 -25.38
N GLY A 79 -1.65 4.33 -25.37
CA GLY A 79 -0.72 4.41 -26.48
C GLY A 79 -1.30 5.08 -27.74
N ALA A 80 -0.51 5.16 -28.79
CA ALA A 80 -0.88 5.83 -30.04
C ALA A 80 -2.09 5.17 -30.74
N SER A 81 -2.28 3.87 -30.55
CA SER A 81 -3.40 3.09 -31.11
C SER A 81 -4.73 3.30 -30.40
N LYS A 82 -4.75 4.04 -29.27
CA LYS A 82 -5.93 4.19 -28.40
C LYS A 82 -6.50 2.84 -27.97
N ALA A 83 -5.65 1.93 -27.54
CA ALA A 83 -6.10 0.68 -26.99
C ALA A 83 -6.81 0.90 -25.64
N THR A 84 -7.74 0.00 -25.31
CA THR A 84 -8.39 -0.03 -24.00
C THR A 84 -7.58 -0.89 -23.05
N LEU A 85 -7.15 -0.30 -21.92
CA LEU A 85 -6.51 -1.00 -20.81
C LEU A 85 -7.55 -1.26 -19.73
N GLU A 86 -7.75 -2.52 -19.39
CA GLU A 86 -8.48 -2.98 -18.21
C GLU A 86 -7.52 -3.67 -17.25
N GLN A 87 -7.88 -3.76 -15.99
CA GLN A 87 -7.08 -4.44 -14.98
C GLN A 87 -7.98 -5.07 -13.92
N ASP A 88 -7.72 -6.32 -13.64
CA ASP A 88 -8.38 -7.06 -12.59
C ASP A 88 -8.05 -6.50 -11.20
N PRO A 89 -8.87 -6.79 -10.18
CA PRO A 89 -8.58 -6.34 -8.84
C PRO A 89 -7.21 -6.79 -8.34
N LEU A 90 -6.49 -5.86 -7.70
CA LEU A 90 -5.21 -6.11 -7.05
C LEU A 90 -5.43 -6.22 -5.54
N TYR A 91 -4.92 -7.27 -4.92
CA TYR A 91 -5.04 -7.57 -3.51
C TYR A 91 -3.72 -7.39 -2.80
N GLN A 92 -3.75 -6.91 -1.56
CA GLN A 92 -2.58 -6.88 -0.70
C GLN A 92 -2.94 -7.33 0.72
N LEU A 93 -2.09 -8.16 1.29
CA LEU A 93 -2.14 -8.56 2.69
C LEU A 93 -0.83 -8.16 3.36
N GLN A 94 -0.92 -7.60 4.57
CA GLN A 94 0.25 -7.13 5.32
C GLN A 94 0.11 -7.53 6.79
N GLY A 95 1.22 -7.93 7.38
CA GLY A 95 1.32 -8.21 8.82
C GLY A 95 2.60 -7.59 9.37
N PHE A 96 2.49 -6.85 10.48
CA PHE A 96 3.63 -6.23 11.16
C PHE A 96 3.59 -6.54 12.64
N LEU A 97 4.75 -6.86 13.19
CA LEU A 97 5.01 -6.85 14.63
C LEU A 97 5.72 -5.56 14.98
N ARG A 98 5.23 -4.88 15.99
CA ARG A 98 5.79 -3.65 16.53
C ARG A 98 6.18 -3.88 17.97
N TYR A 99 7.44 -3.58 18.30
CA TYR A 99 7.99 -3.64 19.65
C TYR A 99 8.31 -2.24 20.15
N ASN A 100 7.60 -1.77 21.17
CA ASN A 100 7.85 -0.49 21.83
C ASN A 100 9.04 -0.64 22.78
N VAL A 101 10.20 -0.14 22.37
CA VAL A 101 11.43 -0.09 23.18
C VAL A 101 11.24 0.90 24.34
N THR A 102 10.64 2.03 24.03
CA THR A 102 10.17 3.05 24.99
C THR A 102 8.82 3.60 24.52
N PRO A 103 8.09 4.41 25.31
CA PRO A 103 6.86 5.08 24.83
C PRO A 103 7.08 5.97 23.58
N GLN A 104 8.34 6.40 23.31
CA GLN A 104 8.67 7.27 22.20
C GLN A 104 9.38 6.56 21.04
N TRP A 105 9.77 5.29 21.21
CA TRP A 105 10.58 4.59 20.22
C TRP A 105 10.09 3.17 20.00
N ASP A 106 9.76 2.85 18.76
CA ASP A 106 9.39 1.50 18.34
C ASP A 106 10.32 0.92 17.28
N LEU A 107 10.43 -0.40 17.29
CA LEU A 107 10.98 -1.22 16.22
C LEU A 107 9.85 -2.00 15.60
N ARG A 108 9.87 -2.17 14.28
CA ARG A 108 8.84 -2.91 13.54
C ARG A 108 9.43 -3.82 12.49
N THR A 109 8.84 -4.96 12.32
CA THR A 109 9.15 -5.88 11.21
C THR A 109 7.86 -6.42 10.65
N GLY A 110 7.82 -6.70 9.37
CA GLY A 110 6.62 -7.20 8.74
C GLY A 110 6.87 -7.82 7.38
N ILE A 111 5.81 -8.45 6.91
CA ILE A 111 5.73 -9.06 5.59
C ILE A 111 4.47 -8.54 4.90
N SER A 112 4.55 -8.34 3.61
CA SER A 112 3.41 -8.04 2.76
C SER A 112 3.41 -8.95 1.54
N HIS A 113 2.22 -9.31 1.06
CA HIS A 113 2.01 -10.07 -0.16
C HIS A 113 1.00 -9.35 -1.02
N THR A 114 1.38 -9.01 -2.25
CA THR A 114 0.53 -8.37 -3.25
C THR A 114 0.30 -9.37 -4.37
N PHE A 115 -0.96 -9.57 -4.82
CA PHE A 115 -1.29 -10.54 -5.83
C PHE A 115 -2.51 -10.16 -6.66
N GLY A 116 -2.64 -10.73 -7.87
CA GLY A 116 -3.69 -10.41 -8.84
C GLY A 116 -3.33 -9.22 -9.72
N GLY A 117 -4.33 -8.49 -10.21
CA GLY A 117 -4.12 -7.28 -11.00
C GLY A 117 -3.66 -7.56 -12.43
N GLU A 118 -4.01 -8.74 -13.00
CA GLU A 118 -3.77 -9.02 -14.42
C GLU A 118 -4.34 -7.91 -15.29
N THR A 119 -3.59 -7.52 -16.32
CA THR A 119 -4.08 -6.52 -17.27
C THR A 119 -4.58 -7.16 -18.56
N GLN A 120 -5.56 -6.48 -19.17
CA GLN A 120 -6.10 -6.81 -20.48
C GLN A 120 -5.96 -5.61 -21.39
N ILE A 121 -5.55 -5.84 -22.63
CA ILE A 121 -5.47 -4.80 -23.66
C ILE A 121 -6.37 -5.23 -24.81
N ASN A 122 -7.43 -4.44 -25.08
CA ASN A 122 -8.46 -4.75 -26.08
C ASN A 122 -9.02 -6.18 -25.89
N ASP A 123 -9.44 -6.51 -24.66
CA ASP A 123 -9.97 -7.82 -24.27
C ASP A 123 -8.97 -8.99 -24.37
N ILE A 124 -7.67 -8.73 -24.54
CA ILE A 124 -6.62 -9.76 -24.61
C ILE A 124 -5.84 -9.73 -23.30
N ASN A 125 -5.88 -10.85 -22.55
CA ASN A 125 -5.10 -11.04 -21.34
C ASN A 125 -3.60 -10.94 -21.64
N GLN A 126 -2.86 -10.34 -20.70
CA GLN A 126 -1.42 -10.10 -20.83
C GLN A 126 -0.59 -11.13 -20.06
N ASP A 127 -1.22 -12.07 -19.35
CA ASP A 127 -0.58 -13.11 -18.51
C ASP A 127 0.46 -12.50 -17.54
N ASN A 128 0.10 -11.38 -16.91
CA ASN A 128 1.01 -10.56 -16.10
C ASN A 128 0.47 -10.27 -14.69
N ASP A 129 -0.37 -11.16 -14.16
CA ASP A 129 -0.81 -11.10 -12.77
C ASP A 129 0.39 -11.04 -11.81
N LEU A 130 0.27 -10.19 -10.81
CA LEU A 130 1.35 -9.98 -9.85
C LEU A 130 1.31 -11.01 -8.73
N ALA A 131 2.49 -11.45 -8.28
CA ALA A 131 2.66 -12.11 -6.98
C ALA A 131 3.99 -11.66 -6.37
N THR A 132 3.93 -10.70 -5.47
CA THR A 132 5.12 -10.11 -4.86
C THR A 132 5.05 -10.23 -3.35
N THR A 133 6.04 -10.86 -2.75
CA THR A 133 6.23 -10.91 -1.30
C THR A 133 7.39 -10.02 -0.89
N LYS A 134 7.13 -9.09 0.02
CA LYS A 134 8.12 -8.14 0.53
C LYS A 134 8.27 -8.27 2.03
N MET A 135 9.50 -8.20 2.54
CA MET A 135 9.77 -7.97 3.95
C MET A 135 10.10 -6.50 4.21
N THR A 136 9.78 -6.04 5.42
CA THR A 136 10.12 -4.69 5.88
C THR A 136 10.62 -4.76 7.31
N ILE A 137 11.69 -4.02 7.61
CA ILE A 137 12.18 -3.75 8.97
C ILE A 137 12.27 -2.24 9.11
N GLY A 138 11.83 -1.71 10.24
CA GLY A 138 11.83 -0.27 10.43
C GLY A 138 11.83 0.15 11.90
N THR A 139 11.88 1.44 12.07
CA THR A 139 11.83 2.10 13.37
C THR A 139 11.11 3.43 13.26
N ALA A 140 10.40 3.82 14.30
CA ALA A 140 9.86 5.16 14.45
C ALA A 140 10.21 5.71 15.83
N TRP A 141 10.65 6.97 15.85
CA TRP A 141 11.04 7.67 17.05
C TRP A 141 10.38 9.04 17.13
N PHE A 142 9.66 9.29 18.21
CA PHE A 142 9.15 10.61 18.57
C PHE A 142 10.24 11.38 19.32
N ALA A 143 10.99 12.21 18.60
CA ALA A 143 12.04 13.08 19.20
C ALA A 143 11.43 14.08 20.18
N ASN A 144 10.19 14.51 19.93
CA ASN A 144 9.32 15.29 20.81
C ASN A 144 7.85 15.12 20.35
N PRO A 145 6.83 15.62 21.10
CA PRO A 145 5.41 15.45 20.75
C PRO A 145 5.01 15.94 19.35
N GLY A 146 5.78 16.84 18.74
CA GLY A 146 5.52 17.40 17.41
C GLY A 146 6.47 16.89 16.32
N LEU A 147 7.40 15.95 16.62
CA LEU A 147 8.39 15.49 15.64
C LEU A 147 8.57 13.98 15.70
N GLN A 148 8.15 13.29 14.64
CA GLN A 148 8.38 11.86 14.45
C GLN A 148 9.35 11.62 13.30
N LEU A 149 10.35 10.78 13.54
CA LEU A 149 11.30 10.28 12.54
C LEU A 149 11.02 8.81 12.29
N ILE A 150 10.89 8.43 11.03
CA ILE A 150 10.64 7.04 10.62
C ILE A 150 11.72 6.64 9.62
N ALA A 151 12.31 5.47 9.83
CA ALA A 151 13.23 4.84 8.88
C ALA A 151 12.79 3.40 8.63
N ASN A 152 12.63 3.02 7.37
CA ASN A 152 12.29 1.66 6.99
C ASN A 152 13.24 1.15 5.91
N TYR A 153 13.61 -0.12 6.02
CA TYR A 153 14.27 -0.90 4.98
C TYR A 153 13.31 -1.99 4.50
N GLY A 154 13.19 -2.16 3.20
CA GLY A 154 12.39 -3.20 2.56
C GLY A 154 13.17 -3.93 1.48
N SER A 155 12.80 -5.18 1.23
CA SER A 155 13.35 -6.02 0.16
C SER A 155 12.29 -7.00 -0.31
N ASP A 156 12.20 -7.21 -1.62
CA ASP A 156 11.35 -8.24 -2.19
C ASP A 156 11.98 -9.62 -2.02
N LEU A 157 11.26 -10.52 -1.37
CA LEU A 157 11.64 -11.91 -1.18
C LEU A 157 11.37 -12.73 -2.46
N SER A 158 10.16 -12.56 -3.03
CA SER A 158 9.75 -13.17 -4.28
C SER A 158 8.98 -12.18 -5.14
N VAL A 159 9.11 -12.29 -6.44
CA VAL A 159 8.39 -11.48 -7.44
C VAL A 159 8.05 -12.36 -8.62
N GLU A 160 6.78 -12.41 -8.99
CA GLU A 160 6.27 -12.89 -10.27
C GLU A 160 5.72 -11.69 -11.06
N ASN A 161 6.05 -11.62 -12.34
CA ASN A 161 5.59 -10.59 -13.27
C ASN A 161 5.81 -9.17 -12.77
N GLY A 162 7.07 -8.78 -12.58
CA GLY A 162 7.40 -7.41 -12.13
C GLY A 162 8.87 -7.17 -11.92
N PHE A 163 9.19 -5.95 -11.52
CA PHE A 163 10.55 -5.58 -11.15
C PHE A 163 10.82 -5.93 -9.70
N LYS A 164 11.89 -6.68 -9.44
CA LYS A 164 12.34 -7.02 -8.09
C LYS A 164 13.08 -5.85 -7.46
N GLU A 165 12.53 -5.33 -6.36
CA GLU A 165 13.14 -4.30 -5.54
C GLU A 165 14.06 -4.95 -4.50
N GLN A 166 15.36 -5.02 -4.77
CA GLN A 166 16.32 -5.68 -3.86
C GLN A 166 16.53 -4.90 -2.58
N HIS A 167 16.56 -3.56 -2.67
CA HIS A 167 16.84 -2.69 -1.53
C HIS A 167 15.99 -1.42 -1.65
N ARG A 168 15.20 -1.13 -0.62
CA ARG A 168 14.45 0.11 -0.48
C ARG A 168 14.71 0.72 0.87
N LEU A 169 15.15 1.97 0.87
CA LEU A 169 15.24 2.81 2.06
C LEU A 169 14.17 3.89 2.00
N ASN A 170 13.43 4.04 3.08
CA ASN A 170 12.41 5.07 3.19
C ASN A 170 12.60 5.84 4.49
N PHE A 171 12.77 7.16 4.39
CA PHE A 171 12.88 8.06 5.54
C PHE A 171 11.70 9.04 5.49
N ARG A 172 11.04 9.23 6.63
CA ARG A 172 9.95 10.20 6.78
C ARG A 172 10.19 11.06 8.00
N ILE A 173 9.87 12.33 7.87
CA ILE A 173 9.84 13.31 8.95
C ILE A 173 8.41 13.84 9.00
N LEU A 174 7.76 13.69 10.13
CA LEU A 174 6.41 14.17 10.39
C LEU A 174 6.50 15.24 11.49
N LYS A 175 5.91 16.40 11.23
CA LYS A 175 5.92 17.56 12.15
C LYS A 175 4.49 18.04 12.37
#